data_8c4c54c22b4c208a75ce9434f6e1f540
#
_entry.id   8c4c54c22b4c208a75ce9434f6e1f540
#
_cell.length_a   1.000
_cell.length_b   1.000
_cell.length_c   1.000
_cell.angle_alpha   90.00
_cell.angle_beta   90.00
_cell.angle_gamma   90.00
#
_symmetry.space_group_name_H-M   'P 1'
#
loop_
_entity.id
_entity.type
_entity.pdbx_description
1 polymer ?
#
loop_
_entity_poly.entity_id
_entity_poly.type
_entity_poly.pdbx_seq_one_letter_code
_entity_poly.pdbx_strand_id
1 'polypeptide(L)'
;VQTCALPISELSPLVDEVARAGGTPLVVLRHERVLGVVALSDVVKPGMRERFEQLRRMGLRTVMITGDNPLTAEAIAREAGVDGFLAEATPEDKLAMIREEQRGGKLVAMMGDGTNDAPALAQADVGLAMQSGTQAAKEAANMIDLDSDPTKLIEVVEIGKGLLMTRGALTTFSIANDVAKYFAILPALFATQIPALAPLNVMDLRSPQSAILRSEEHTSELQSPYVISY
;
A
#
# COMPACT_ATOMS: atom_id res chain seq x y z
N VAL A 1 -42.25 31.61 18.07
CA VAL A 1 -41.46 30.92 17.03
C VAL A 1 -42.35 29.77 16.53
N GLN A 2 -43.01 29.97 15.38
CA GLN A 2 -43.76 28.91 14.69
C GLN A 2 -42.74 27.89 14.16
N THR A 3 -42.61 26.77 14.80
CA THR A 3 -41.91 25.59 14.27
C THR A 3 -42.80 24.96 13.21
N CYS A 4 -42.66 25.34 11.95
CA CYS A 4 -43.21 24.61 10.83
C CYS A 4 -42.54 23.22 10.80
N ALA A 5 -43.32 22.18 11.12
CA ALA A 5 -42.91 20.83 10.84
C ALA A 5 -42.93 20.62 9.34
N LEU A 6 -41.83 20.20 8.75
CA LEU A 6 -41.75 19.87 7.33
C LEU A 6 -42.58 18.60 7.05
N PRO A 7 -43.46 18.57 6.05
CA PRO A 7 -44.08 17.33 5.59
C PRO A 7 -42.99 16.36 5.06
N ILE A 8 -43.24 15.07 5.18
CA ILE A 8 -42.29 14.02 4.74
C ILE A 8 -41.94 14.16 3.25
N SER A 9 -42.87 14.67 2.43
CA SER A 9 -42.64 14.93 1.01
C SER A 9 -41.61 16.02 0.72
N GLU A 10 -41.38 16.95 1.64
CA GLU A 10 -40.38 18.01 1.52
C GLU A 10 -39.03 17.59 2.13
N LEU A 11 -38.99 16.47 2.84
CA LEU A 11 -37.80 15.94 3.48
C LEU A 11 -36.84 15.27 2.48
N SER A 12 -37.41 14.49 1.55
CA SER A 12 -36.61 13.72 0.57
C SER A 12 -35.71 14.61 -0.28
N PRO A 13 -36.15 15.75 -0.84
CA PRO A 13 -35.27 16.64 -1.58
C PRO A 13 -34.13 17.23 -0.75
N LEU A 14 -34.38 17.55 0.53
CA LEU A 14 -33.36 18.09 1.44
C LEU A 14 -32.31 17.02 1.82
N VAL A 15 -32.76 15.80 2.06
CA VAL A 15 -31.88 14.66 2.32
C VAL A 15 -31.00 14.40 1.09
N ASP A 16 -31.57 14.37 -0.09
CA ASP A 16 -30.84 14.15 -1.35
C ASP A 16 -29.89 15.31 -1.66
N GLU A 17 -30.23 16.55 -1.34
CA GLU A 17 -29.35 17.70 -1.53
C GLU A 17 -28.11 17.60 -0.65
N VAL A 18 -28.29 17.28 0.65
CA VAL A 18 -27.17 17.07 1.58
C VAL A 18 -26.29 15.91 1.12
N ALA A 19 -26.89 14.79 0.69
CA ALA A 19 -26.16 13.63 0.23
C ALA A 19 -25.35 13.92 -1.05
N ARG A 20 -25.94 14.63 -2.04
CA ARG A 20 -25.24 15.06 -3.27
C ARG A 20 -24.10 16.05 -2.99
N ALA A 21 -24.19 16.81 -1.91
CA ALA A 21 -23.12 17.69 -1.45
C ALA A 21 -21.99 16.94 -0.71
N GLY A 22 -22.08 15.59 -0.60
CA GLY A 22 -21.09 14.77 0.09
C GLY A 22 -21.28 14.70 1.61
N GLY A 23 -22.43 15.19 2.12
CA GLY A 23 -22.76 15.14 3.54
C GLY A 23 -23.61 13.91 3.89
N THR A 24 -23.52 13.47 5.14
CA THR A 24 -24.44 12.46 5.71
C THR A 24 -25.64 13.17 6.34
N PRO A 25 -26.86 13.00 5.78
CA PRO A 25 -28.05 13.66 6.30
C PRO A 25 -28.59 12.96 7.54
N LEU A 26 -28.71 13.68 8.65
CA LEU A 26 -29.40 13.22 9.85
C LEU A 26 -30.70 13.95 10.02
N VAL A 27 -31.81 13.21 10.00
CA VAL A 27 -33.15 13.77 10.20
C VAL A 27 -33.43 13.89 11.69
N VAL A 28 -33.80 15.09 12.14
CA VAL A 28 -34.16 15.36 13.53
C VAL A 28 -35.67 15.32 13.67
N LEU A 29 -36.16 14.44 14.51
CA LEU A 29 -37.59 14.23 14.80
C LEU A 29 -37.94 14.60 16.25
N ARG A 30 -39.08 15.14 16.46
CA ARG A 30 -39.70 15.31 17.77
C ARG A 30 -41.18 14.92 17.72
N HIS A 31 -41.58 13.88 18.45
CA HIS A 31 -42.97 13.39 18.49
C HIS A 31 -43.60 13.28 17.08
N GLU A 32 -42.96 12.48 16.21
CA GLU A 32 -43.39 12.27 14.81
C GLU A 32 -43.36 13.49 13.90
N ARG A 33 -42.84 14.62 14.36
CA ARG A 33 -42.64 15.83 13.55
C ARG A 33 -41.19 15.97 13.16
N VAL A 34 -40.93 16.18 11.88
CA VAL A 34 -39.61 16.52 11.36
C VAL A 34 -39.29 17.96 11.73
N LEU A 35 -38.21 18.16 12.48
CA LEU A 35 -37.71 19.48 12.85
C LEU A 35 -36.72 20.03 11.81
N GLY A 36 -36.02 19.16 11.11
CA GLY A 36 -35.05 19.53 10.09
C GLY A 36 -34.07 18.41 9.77
N VAL A 37 -33.10 18.73 8.94
CA VAL A 37 -31.97 17.84 8.57
C VAL A 37 -30.69 18.50 9.03
N VAL A 38 -29.85 17.73 9.71
CA VAL A 38 -28.48 18.12 10.06
C VAL A 38 -27.55 17.47 9.04
N ALA A 39 -26.78 18.28 8.34
CA ALA A 39 -25.75 17.78 7.44
C ALA A 39 -24.45 17.53 8.22
N LEU A 40 -24.02 16.29 8.31
CA LEU A 40 -22.66 15.95 8.71
C LEU A 40 -21.82 15.91 7.45
N SER A 41 -20.78 16.71 7.38
CA SER A 41 -19.87 16.75 6.22
C SER A 41 -18.50 16.30 6.65
N ASP A 42 -18.04 15.20 6.07
CA ASP A 42 -16.64 14.83 6.14
C ASP A 42 -15.86 15.66 5.11
N VAL A 43 -14.83 16.33 5.59
CA VAL A 43 -13.97 17.14 4.72
C VAL A 43 -12.82 16.25 4.26
N VAL A 44 -12.71 16.07 2.94
CA VAL A 44 -11.54 15.44 2.35
C VAL A 44 -10.29 16.25 2.70
N LYS A 45 -9.28 15.63 3.28
CA LYS A 45 -8.05 16.32 3.65
C LYS A 45 -7.40 16.96 2.41
N PRO A 46 -6.89 18.21 2.51
CA PRO A 46 -6.20 18.86 1.40
C PRO A 46 -5.05 18.01 0.87
N GLY A 47 -4.88 17.98 -0.45
CA GLY A 47 -3.79 17.23 -1.10
C GLY A 47 -4.07 15.74 -1.33
N MET A 48 -5.23 15.23 -0.94
CA MET A 48 -5.58 13.80 -1.14
C MET A 48 -5.62 13.41 -2.62
N ARG A 49 -6.16 14.27 -3.47
CA ARG A 49 -6.25 14.02 -4.92
C ARG A 49 -4.88 13.81 -5.54
N GLU A 50 -3.94 14.69 -5.25
CA GLU A 50 -2.56 14.60 -5.76
C GLU A 50 -1.87 13.32 -5.28
N ARG A 51 -2.16 12.91 -4.05
CA ARG A 51 -1.62 11.68 -3.46
C ARG A 51 -2.19 10.42 -4.13
N PHE A 52 -3.50 10.38 -4.39
CA PHE A 52 -4.09 9.27 -5.13
C PHE A 52 -3.61 9.21 -6.58
N GLU A 53 -3.34 10.37 -7.22
CA GLU A 53 -2.69 10.39 -8.52
C GLU A 53 -1.26 9.82 -8.48
N GLN A 54 -0.49 10.07 -7.42
CA GLN A 54 0.83 9.45 -7.24
C GLN A 54 0.72 7.93 -7.13
N LEU A 55 -0.21 7.41 -6.32
CA LEU A 55 -0.48 5.97 -6.24
C LEU A 55 -0.83 5.37 -7.60
N ARG A 56 -1.68 6.05 -8.36
CA ARG A 56 -2.05 5.62 -9.73
C ARG A 56 -0.86 5.59 -10.67
N ARG A 57 0.05 6.58 -10.63
CA ARG A 57 1.30 6.59 -11.40
C ARG A 57 2.22 5.44 -11.03
N MET A 58 2.17 4.98 -9.79
CA MET A 58 2.91 3.79 -9.34
C MET A 58 2.24 2.46 -9.74
N GLY A 59 1.11 2.51 -10.47
CA GLY A 59 0.36 1.34 -10.92
C GLY A 59 -0.57 0.74 -9.86
N LEU A 60 -0.88 1.50 -8.81
CA LEU A 60 -1.81 1.08 -7.76
C LEU A 60 -3.22 1.60 -8.08
N ARG A 61 -4.21 0.73 -7.92
CA ARG A 61 -5.63 1.08 -7.99
C ARG A 61 -6.13 1.38 -6.60
N THR A 62 -6.87 2.47 -6.45
CA THR A 62 -7.45 2.91 -5.18
C THR A 62 -8.96 2.79 -5.20
N VAL A 63 -9.51 2.17 -4.15
CA VAL A 63 -10.96 1.99 -4.00
C VAL A 63 -11.36 2.44 -2.60
N MET A 64 -12.32 3.34 -2.53
CA MET A 64 -12.94 3.77 -1.28
C MET A 64 -14.05 2.79 -0.90
N ILE A 65 -14.06 2.34 0.35
CA ILE A 65 -15.12 1.47 0.87
C ILE A 65 -15.74 2.15 2.08
N THR A 66 -17.03 2.45 2.00
CA THR A 66 -17.74 3.18 3.05
C THR A 66 -19.12 2.57 3.34
N GLY A 67 -19.59 2.76 4.55
CA GLY A 67 -20.98 2.45 4.93
C GLY A 67 -21.98 3.54 4.54
N ASP A 68 -21.55 4.66 3.98
CA ASP A 68 -22.41 5.75 3.55
C ASP A 68 -23.28 5.38 2.35
N ASN A 69 -24.32 6.16 2.14
CA ASN A 69 -25.18 6.00 0.96
C ASN A 69 -24.43 6.30 -0.35
N PRO A 70 -24.91 5.77 -1.49
CA PRO A 70 -24.21 5.89 -2.77
C PRO A 70 -23.99 7.33 -3.24
N LEU A 71 -24.89 8.26 -2.95
CA LEU A 71 -24.77 9.66 -3.37
C LEU A 71 -23.62 10.36 -2.62
N THR A 72 -23.55 10.16 -1.30
CA THR A 72 -22.46 10.68 -0.46
C THR A 72 -21.14 10.06 -0.86
N ALA A 73 -21.10 8.73 -1.02
CA ALA A 73 -19.91 8.00 -1.41
C ALA A 73 -19.37 8.45 -2.77
N GLU A 74 -20.23 8.64 -3.76
CA GLU A 74 -19.85 9.15 -5.08
C GLU A 74 -19.25 10.56 -5.01
N ALA A 75 -19.86 11.46 -4.22
CA ALA A 75 -19.38 12.82 -4.07
C ALA A 75 -17.97 12.85 -3.44
N ILE A 76 -17.76 12.12 -2.35
CA ILE A 76 -16.47 12.01 -1.66
C ILE A 76 -15.41 11.34 -2.56
N ALA A 77 -15.76 10.25 -3.25
CA ALA A 77 -14.87 9.54 -4.16
C ALA A 77 -14.38 10.44 -5.31
N ARG A 78 -15.27 11.26 -5.87
CA ARG A 78 -14.97 12.22 -6.93
C ARG A 78 -14.07 13.35 -6.41
N GLU A 79 -14.32 13.85 -5.22
CA GLU A 79 -13.51 14.90 -4.59
C GLU A 79 -12.11 14.37 -4.27
N ALA A 80 -12.00 13.20 -3.64
CA ALA A 80 -10.74 12.55 -3.32
C ALA A 80 -9.98 12.07 -4.56
N GLY A 81 -10.67 11.77 -5.66
CA GLY A 81 -10.04 11.32 -6.92
C GLY A 81 -9.61 9.85 -6.90
N VAL A 82 -10.32 9.00 -6.15
CA VAL A 82 -10.09 7.54 -6.15
C VAL A 82 -10.59 6.88 -7.44
N ASP A 83 -10.12 5.67 -7.74
CA ASP A 83 -10.45 4.95 -8.99
C ASP A 83 -11.81 4.24 -8.94
N GLY A 84 -12.33 4.03 -7.74
CA GLY A 84 -13.63 3.40 -7.54
C GLY A 84 -14.11 3.54 -6.11
N PHE A 85 -15.37 3.21 -5.89
CA PHE A 85 -15.92 3.18 -4.54
C PHE A 85 -16.94 2.04 -4.38
N LEU A 86 -17.13 1.60 -3.14
CA LEU A 86 -18.18 0.69 -2.69
C LEU A 86 -18.94 1.39 -1.55
N ALA A 87 -20.21 1.68 -1.77
CA ALA A 87 -21.10 2.32 -0.81
C ALA A 87 -21.93 1.28 -0.05
N GLU A 88 -22.52 1.68 1.10
CA GLU A 88 -23.37 0.81 1.95
C GLU A 88 -22.70 -0.51 2.32
N ALA A 89 -21.35 -0.53 2.36
CA ALA A 89 -20.57 -1.73 2.55
C ALA A 89 -20.66 -2.23 3.99
N THR A 90 -21.08 -3.48 4.14
CA THR A 90 -20.99 -4.21 5.40
C THR A 90 -19.55 -4.68 5.66
N PRO A 91 -19.19 -5.09 6.89
CA PRO A 91 -17.89 -5.71 7.16
C PRO A 91 -17.62 -6.93 6.30
N GLU A 92 -18.66 -7.71 5.99
CA GLU A 92 -18.62 -8.90 5.14
C GLU A 92 -18.29 -8.52 3.69
N ASP A 93 -18.88 -7.44 3.17
CA ASP A 93 -18.62 -6.95 1.81
C ASP A 93 -17.17 -6.47 1.67
N LYS A 94 -16.65 -5.77 2.68
CA LYS A 94 -15.23 -5.37 2.73
C LYS A 94 -14.30 -6.56 2.64
N LEU A 95 -14.59 -7.59 3.42
CA LEU A 95 -13.82 -8.83 3.44
C LEU A 95 -13.92 -9.60 2.11
N ALA A 96 -15.14 -9.69 1.54
CA ALA A 96 -15.38 -10.35 0.27
C ALA A 96 -14.60 -9.71 -0.88
N MET A 97 -14.61 -8.37 -0.95
CA MET A 97 -13.87 -7.62 -1.95
C MET A 97 -12.36 -7.85 -1.88
N ILE A 98 -11.77 -7.85 -0.68
CA ILE A 98 -10.35 -8.15 -0.51
C ILE A 98 -10.02 -9.55 -1.02
N ARG A 99 -10.83 -10.55 -0.64
CA ARG A 99 -10.63 -11.93 -1.08
C ARG A 99 -10.76 -12.10 -2.60
N GLU A 100 -11.66 -11.36 -3.22
CA GLU A 100 -11.83 -11.38 -4.68
C GLU A 100 -10.60 -10.82 -5.41
N GLU A 101 -10.09 -9.68 -4.98
CA GLU A 101 -8.88 -9.10 -5.57
C GLU A 101 -7.65 -9.99 -5.34
N GLN A 102 -7.52 -10.62 -4.15
CA GLN A 102 -6.46 -11.59 -3.85
C GLN A 102 -6.54 -12.85 -4.70
N ARG A 103 -7.76 -13.39 -4.98
CA ARG A 103 -7.93 -14.52 -5.91
C ARG A 103 -7.49 -14.15 -7.33
N GLY A 104 -7.60 -12.90 -7.71
CA GLY A 104 -7.07 -12.37 -8.96
C GLY A 104 -5.54 -12.24 -8.99
N GLY A 105 -4.83 -12.69 -7.96
CA GLY A 105 -3.37 -12.64 -7.86
C GLY A 105 -2.82 -11.25 -7.51
N LYS A 106 -3.66 -10.33 -7.05
CA LYS A 106 -3.26 -8.99 -6.65
C LYS A 106 -2.93 -8.95 -5.16
N LEU A 107 -1.97 -8.11 -4.80
CA LEU A 107 -1.70 -7.74 -3.41
C LEU A 107 -2.64 -6.60 -3.02
N VAL A 108 -3.27 -6.73 -1.86
CA VAL A 108 -4.26 -5.79 -1.35
C VAL A 108 -3.75 -5.13 -0.08
N ALA A 109 -3.68 -3.80 -0.11
CA ALA A 109 -3.48 -2.99 1.10
C ALA A 109 -4.85 -2.45 1.55
N MET A 110 -5.18 -2.62 2.83
CA MET A 110 -6.38 -2.10 3.46
C MET A 110 -6.02 -1.08 4.53
N MET A 111 -6.68 0.06 4.52
CA MET A 111 -6.59 1.07 5.57
C MET A 111 -7.93 1.21 6.26
N GLY A 112 -7.92 1.31 7.59
CA GLY A 112 -9.15 1.47 8.36
C GLY A 112 -8.87 1.89 9.81
N ASP A 113 -9.88 2.40 10.47
CA ASP A 113 -9.82 2.90 11.84
C ASP A 113 -10.94 2.33 12.74
N GLY A 114 -11.96 1.73 12.15
CA GLY A 114 -13.12 1.20 12.83
C GLY A 114 -12.98 -0.27 13.29
N THR A 115 -13.75 -0.64 14.29
CA THR A 115 -13.91 -2.05 14.71
C THR A 115 -14.45 -2.92 13.56
N ASN A 116 -15.29 -2.33 12.71
CA ASN A 116 -15.86 -3.00 11.55
C ASN A 116 -14.84 -3.28 10.46
N ASP A 117 -13.67 -2.64 10.51
CA ASP A 117 -12.58 -2.83 9.56
C ASP A 117 -11.63 -3.96 9.97
N ALA A 118 -11.67 -4.37 11.24
CA ALA A 118 -10.74 -5.36 11.78
C ALA A 118 -10.66 -6.67 10.98
N PRO A 119 -11.77 -7.29 10.54
CA PRO A 119 -11.70 -8.51 9.72
C PRO A 119 -11.04 -8.27 8.35
N ALA A 120 -11.29 -7.10 7.74
CA ALA A 120 -10.73 -6.70 6.46
C ALA A 120 -9.22 -6.37 6.59
N LEU A 121 -8.82 -5.68 7.66
CA LEU A 121 -7.43 -5.39 7.98
C LEU A 121 -6.61 -6.67 8.20
N ALA A 122 -7.17 -7.64 8.91
CA ALA A 122 -6.52 -8.94 9.15
C ALA A 122 -6.39 -9.78 7.88
N GLN A 123 -7.34 -9.67 6.94
CA GLN A 123 -7.34 -10.42 5.68
C GLN A 123 -6.38 -9.84 4.63
N ALA A 124 -6.19 -8.51 4.63
CA ALA A 124 -5.36 -7.83 3.65
C ALA A 124 -3.90 -8.27 3.74
N ASP A 125 -3.17 -8.22 2.63
CA ASP A 125 -1.72 -8.49 2.59
C ASP A 125 -0.96 -7.43 3.39
N VAL A 126 -1.45 -6.19 3.34
CA VAL A 126 -0.99 -5.07 4.18
C VAL A 126 -2.20 -4.44 4.84
N GLY A 127 -2.37 -4.62 6.15
CA GLY A 127 -3.38 -3.95 6.97
C GLY A 127 -2.76 -2.76 7.70
N LEU A 128 -3.22 -1.56 7.44
CA LEU A 128 -2.75 -0.32 8.07
C LEU A 128 -3.86 0.29 8.91
N ALA A 129 -3.70 0.27 10.24
CA ALA A 129 -4.62 0.96 11.15
C ALA A 129 -4.14 2.36 11.48
N MET A 130 -5.07 3.29 11.66
CA MET A 130 -4.77 4.64 12.12
C MET A 130 -4.51 4.66 13.63
N GLN A 131 -3.62 5.54 14.10
CA GLN A 131 -3.39 5.73 15.54
C GLN A 131 -4.65 6.18 16.28
N SER A 132 -5.49 6.99 15.62
CA SER A 132 -6.80 7.41 16.13
C SER A 132 -7.85 6.30 16.11
N GLY A 133 -7.56 5.17 15.46
CA GLY A 133 -8.49 4.07 15.30
C GLY A 133 -8.75 3.27 16.58
N THR A 134 -9.74 2.38 16.50
CA THR A 134 -10.12 1.50 17.60
C THR A 134 -9.03 0.48 17.94
N GLN A 135 -9.02 -0.01 19.16
CA GLN A 135 -8.06 -1.04 19.58
C GLN A 135 -8.18 -2.31 18.73
N ALA A 136 -9.40 -2.69 18.36
CA ALA A 136 -9.65 -3.86 17.51
C ALA A 136 -9.02 -3.70 16.12
N ALA A 137 -9.11 -2.52 15.51
CA ALA A 137 -8.45 -2.24 14.24
C ALA A 137 -6.92 -2.32 14.35
N LYS A 138 -6.34 -1.76 15.42
CA LYS A 138 -4.89 -1.79 15.66
C LYS A 138 -4.35 -3.19 15.90
N GLU A 139 -5.09 -4.04 16.59
CA GLU A 139 -4.69 -5.44 16.85
C GLU A 139 -4.82 -6.32 15.59
N ALA A 140 -5.76 -6.00 14.72
CA ALA A 140 -5.98 -6.72 13.47
C ALA A 140 -4.99 -6.34 12.36
N ALA A 141 -4.49 -5.10 12.38
CA ALA A 141 -3.56 -4.59 11.39
C ALA A 141 -2.13 -5.08 11.64
N ASN A 142 -1.35 -5.20 10.56
CA ASN A 142 0.08 -5.51 10.67
C ASN A 142 0.97 -4.26 10.70
N MET A 143 0.38 -3.07 10.50
CA MET A 143 1.05 -1.77 10.60
C MET A 143 0.13 -0.74 11.26
N ILE A 144 0.71 0.22 11.97
CA ILE A 144 -0.03 1.34 12.57
C ILE A 144 0.58 2.64 12.07
N ASP A 145 -0.25 3.50 11.48
CA ASP A 145 0.13 4.86 11.12
C ASP A 145 -0.06 5.79 12.33
N LEU A 146 1.05 6.27 12.88
CA LEU A 146 1.06 7.11 14.08
C LEU A 146 0.53 8.52 13.83
N ASP A 147 0.63 9.00 12.61
CA ASP A 147 0.16 10.34 12.22
C ASP A 147 -1.32 10.36 11.83
N SER A 148 -1.95 9.19 11.71
CA SER A 148 -3.32 9.02 11.20
C SER A 148 -3.52 9.71 9.84
N ASP A 149 -2.51 9.60 8.98
CA ASP A 149 -2.51 10.18 7.63
C ASP A 149 -2.56 9.06 6.57
N PRO A 150 -3.68 8.86 5.89
CA PRO A 150 -3.82 7.80 4.89
C PRO A 150 -2.83 7.93 3.73
N THR A 151 -2.22 9.09 3.55
CA THR A 151 -1.22 9.30 2.50
C THR A 151 0.13 8.65 2.80
N LYS A 152 0.38 8.24 4.03
CA LYS A 152 1.60 7.51 4.43
C LYS A 152 1.76 6.17 3.73
N LEU A 153 0.68 5.58 3.24
CA LEU A 153 0.77 4.38 2.41
C LEU A 153 1.69 4.57 1.19
N ILE A 154 1.77 5.79 0.64
CA ILE A 154 2.67 6.10 -0.48
C ILE A 154 4.12 5.86 -0.06
N GLU A 155 4.53 6.40 1.09
CA GLU A 155 5.88 6.24 1.62
C GLU A 155 6.21 4.75 1.87
N VAL A 156 5.25 4.01 2.43
CA VAL A 156 5.40 2.55 2.63
C VAL A 156 5.62 1.82 1.31
N VAL A 157 4.85 2.15 0.28
CA VAL A 157 4.97 1.53 -1.05
C VAL A 157 6.29 1.93 -1.72
N GLU A 158 6.72 3.18 -1.62
CA GLU A 158 8.00 3.66 -2.17
C GLU A 158 9.19 2.96 -1.51
N ILE A 159 9.19 2.88 -0.18
CA ILE A 159 10.22 2.16 0.58
C ILE A 159 10.22 0.69 0.20
N GLY A 160 9.05 0.04 0.15
CA GLY A 160 8.92 -1.36 -0.21
C GLY A 160 9.45 -1.66 -1.61
N LYS A 161 9.10 -0.84 -2.61
CA LYS A 161 9.63 -0.94 -3.98
C LYS A 161 11.15 -0.71 -4.01
N GLY A 162 11.64 0.27 -3.27
CA GLY A 162 13.07 0.53 -3.14
C GLY A 162 13.84 -0.68 -2.60
N LEU A 163 13.34 -1.29 -1.53
CA LEU A 163 13.92 -2.49 -0.93
C LEU A 163 13.91 -3.68 -1.89
N LEU A 164 12.81 -3.91 -2.62
CA LEU A 164 12.71 -4.99 -3.61
C LEU A 164 13.70 -4.79 -4.76
N MET A 165 13.83 -3.57 -5.28
CA MET A 165 14.78 -3.23 -6.34
C MET A 165 16.23 -3.44 -5.87
N THR A 166 16.57 -2.94 -4.69
CA THR A 166 17.91 -3.10 -4.11
C THR A 166 18.22 -4.58 -3.88
N ARG A 167 17.29 -5.35 -3.33
CA ARG A 167 17.46 -6.79 -3.11
C ARG A 167 17.63 -7.55 -4.42
N GLY A 168 16.85 -7.22 -5.44
CA GLY A 168 16.98 -7.80 -6.77
C GLY A 168 18.34 -7.48 -7.41
N ALA A 169 18.79 -6.24 -7.33
CA ALA A 169 20.08 -5.81 -7.84
C ALA A 169 21.23 -6.53 -7.12
N LEU A 170 21.20 -6.62 -5.80
CA LEU A 170 22.21 -7.34 -5.00
C LEU A 170 22.25 -8.83 -5.33
N THR A 171 21.08 -9.48 -5.48
CA THR A 171 21.02 -10.90 -5.85
C THR A 171 21.59 -11.13 -7.25
N THR A 172 21.22 -10.31 -8.22
CA THR A 172 21.73 -10.40 -9.59
C THR A 172 23.25 -10.18 -9.62
N PHE A 173 23.74 -9.18 -8.89
CA PHE A 173 25.16 -8.89 -8.77
C PHE A 173 25.91 -10.06 -8.12
N SER A 174 25.38 -10.64 -7.04
CA SER A 174 25.99 -11.80 -6.36
C SER A 174 26.11 -13.00 -7.28
N ILE A 175 25.02 -13.34 -7.99
CA ILE A 175 25.03 -14.46 -8.95
C ILE A 175 26.04 -14.19 -10.08
N ALA A 176 26.04 -12.99 -10.65
CA ALA A 176 26.96 -12.62 -11.72
C ALA A 176 28.43 -12.71 -11.25
N ASN A 177 28.70 -12.26 -10.02
CA ASN A 177 30.02 -12.32 -9.42
C ASN A 177 30.45 -13.78 -9.16
N ASP A 178 29.56 -14.62 -8.67
CA ASP A 178 29.86 -16.04 -8.43
C ASP A 178 30.12 -16.76 -9.75
N VAL A 179 29.32 -16.52 -10.77
CA VAL A 179 29.57 -17.08 -12.13
C VAL A 179 30.93 -16.62 -12.65
N ALA A 180 31.25 -15.33 -12.56
CA ALA A 180 32.53 -14.80 -13.00
C ALA A 180 33.73 -15.45 -12.23
N LYS A 181 33.59 -15.66 -10.91
CA LYS A 181 34.60 -16.36 -10.11
C LYS A 181 34.86 -17.79 -10.61
N TYR A 182 33.77 -18.53 -10.90
CA TYR A 182 33.92 -19.88 -11.43
C TYR A 182 34.64 -19.89 -12.78
N PHE A 183 34.34 -18.99 -13.68
CA PHE A 183 35.00 -18.87 -14.98
C PHE A 183 36.47 -18.43 -14.84
N ALA A 184 36.83 -17.68 -13.81
CA ALA A 184 38.21 -17.26 -13.55
C ALA A 184 39.02 -18.36 -12.84
N ILE A 185 38.44 -19.00 -11.82
CA ILE A 185 39.13 -19.94 -10.94
C ILE A 185 39.33 -21.33 -11.58
N LEU A 186 38.28 -21.87 -12.25
CA LEU A 186 38.34 -23.20 -12.83
C LEU A 186 39.43 -23.35 -13.89
N PRO A 187 39.60 -22.43 -14.87
CA PRO A 187 40.70 -22.51 -15.83
C PRO A 187 42.06 -22.43 -15.15
N ALA A 188 42.22 -21.54 -14.14
CA ALA A 188 43.49 -21.41 -13.41
C ALA A 188 43.87 -22.66 -12.59
N LEU A 189 42.88 -23.36 -12.01
CA LEU A 189 43.08 -24.59 -11.26
C LEU A 189 43.46 -25.78 -12.15
N PHE A 190 42.81 -25.91 -13.30
CA PHE A 190 42.88 -27.10 -14.12
C PHE A 190 43.76 -26.94 -15.39
N ALA A 191 44.26 -25.73 -15.68
CA ALA A 191 45.06 -25.48 -16.89
C ALA A 191 46.31 -26.37 -17.00
N THR A 192 46.90 -26.76 -15.89
CA THR A 192 48.06 -27.67 -15.85
C THR A 192 47.70 -29.14 -16.09
N GLN A 193 46.49 -29.55 -15.71
CA GLN A 193 46.00 -30.93 -15.85
C GLN A 193 45.21 -31.13 -17.15
N ILE A 194 44.54 -30.09 -17.60
CA ILE A 194 43.73 -30.09 -18.82
C ILE A 194 44.15 -28.90 -19.69
N PRO A 195 45.13 -29.08 -20.59
CA PRO A 195 45.66 -28.00 -21.42
C PRO A 195 44.62 -27.31 -22.31
N ALA A 196 43.52 -27.98 -22.61
CA ALA A 196 42.40 -27.43 -23.37
C ALA A 196 41.71 -26.27 -22.65
N LEU A 197 41.87 -26.12 -21.34
CA LEU A 197 41.29 -25.01 -20.55
C LEU A 197 42.21 -23.77 -20.50
N ALA A 198 43.48 -23.89 -20.93
CA ALA A 198 44.42 -22.76 -20.93
C ALA A 198 43.93 -21.53 -21.69
N PRO A 199 43.28 -21.64 -22.86
CA PRO A 199 42.71 -20.48 -23.59
C PRO A 199 41.61 -19.76 -22.83
N LEU A 200 40.93 -20.40 -21.88
CA LEU A 200 39.87 -19.81 -21.05
C LEU A 200 40.42 -19.05 -19.84
N ASN A 201 41.74 -19.16 -19.56
CA ASN A 201 42.39 -18.36 -18.52
C ASN A 201 42.70 -16.94 -19.00
N VAL A 202 41.63 -16.19 -19.32
CA VAL A 202 41.69 -14.82 -19.88
C VAL A 202 42.41 -13.85 -18.92
N MET A 203 42.42 -14.13 -17.62
CA MET A 203 43.04 -13.28 -16.60
C MET A 203 44.52 -13.63 -16.33
N ASP A 204 45.10 -14.59 -17.06
CA ASP A 204 46.48 -15.08 -16.91
C ASP A 204 46.83 -15.36 -15.45
N LEU A 205 45.95 -16.01 -14.72
CA LEU A 205 46.17 -16.39 -13.32
C LEU A 205 47.08 -17.60 -13.28
N ARG A 206 48.29 -17.44 -12.67
CA ARG A 206 49.36 -18.43 -12.71
C ARG A 206 49.30 -19.43 -11.56
N SER A 207 48.48 -19.20 -10.55
CA SER A 207 48.31 -20.10 -9.43
C SER A 207 46.89 -20.04 -8.84
N PRO A 208 46.43 -21.14 -8.20
CA PRO A 208 45.16 -21.15 -7.47
C PRO A 208 45.09 -20.09 -6.37
N GLN A 209 46.21 -19.82 -5.70
CA GLN A 209 46.28 -18.81 -4.65
C GLN A 209 46.07 -17.40 -5.21
N SER A 210 46.61 -17.07 -6.39
CA SER A 210 46.40 -15.76 -7.02
C SER A 210 44.95 -15.59 -7.49
N ALA A 211 44.28 -16.68 -7.88
CA ALA A 211 42.88 -16.64 -8.26
C ALA A 211 41.97 -16.39 -7.04
N ILE A 212 42.25 -17.04 -5.91
CA ILE A 212 41.51 -16.86 -4.66
C ILE A 212 41.70 -15.44 -4.11
N LEU A 213 42.94 -14.95 -4.01
CA LEU A 213 43.25 -13.60 -3.52
C LEU A 213 42.52 -12.53 -4.33
N ARG A 214 42.47 -12.63 -5.64
CA ARG A 214 41.81 -11.68 -6.51
C ARG A 214 40.25 -11.75 -6.42
N SER A 215 39.72 -12.92 -6.06
CA SER A 215 38.27 -13.06 -5.83
C SER A 215 37.84 -12.49 -4.47
N GLU A 216 38.71 -12.48 -3.47
CA GLU A 216 38.43 -11.93 -2.14
C GLU A 216 38.56 -10.40 -2.10
N GLU A 217 39.43 -9.80 -2.91
CA GLU A 217 39.63 -8.35 -2.96
C GLU A 217 38.36 -7.59 -3.35
N HIS A 218 37.54 -8.16 -4.23
CA HIS A 218 36.26 -7.60 -4.61
C HIS A 218 35.11 -7.83 -3.60
N THR A 219 35.27 -8.78 -2.68
CA THR A 219 34.25 -9.04 -1.64
C THR A 219 34.43 -8.15 -0.41
N SER A 220 35.65 -7.71 -0.10
CA SER A 220 35.91 -6.84 1.05
C SER A 220 35.44 -5.41 0.86
N GLU A 221 35.39 -4.90 -0.36
CA GLU A 221 34.84 -3.54 -0.66
C GLU A 221 33.32 -3.46 -0.52
N LEU A 222 32.61 -4.58 -0.71
CA LEU A 222 31.15 -4.66 -0.56
C LEU A 222 30.70 -4.89 0.89
N GLN A 223 31.61 -5.26 1.79
CA GLN A 223 31.35 -5.44 3.23
C GLN A 223 31.61 -4.17 4.05
N SER A 224 31.93 -3.04 3.41
CA SER A 224 32.00 -1.76 4.13
C SER A 224 30.60 -1.48 4.69
N PRO A 225 30.43 -1.42 6.03
CA PRO A 225 29.13 -1.16 6.60
C PRO A 225 28.76 0.29 6.24
N TYR A 226 27.79 0.44 5.37
CA TYR A 226 27.02 1.68 5.34
C TYR A 226 26.35 1.79 6.71
N VAL A 227 26.99 2.51 7.60
CA VAL A 227 26.37 2.97 8.85
C VAL A 227 25.27 3.92 8.42
N ILE A 228 24.06 3.40 8.37
CA ILE A 228 22.86 4.23 8.32
C ILE A 228 22.77 4.83 9.72
N SER A 229 23.22 6.07 9.88
CA SER A 229 22.92 6.87 11.06
C SER A 229 21.47 7.31 10.94
N TYR A 230 20.66 6.88 11.89
CA TYR A 230 19.29 7.35 12.12
C TYR A 230 19.28 8.80 12.62
#